data_543cc3ac8d9b38703af8970cf334acf2
#
_entry.id   543cc3ac8d9b38703af8970cf334acf2
#
_cell.length_a   1.000
_cell.length_b   1.000
_cell.length_c   1.000
_cell.angle_alpha   90.00
_cell.angle_beta   90.00
_cell.angle_gamma   90.00
#
_symmetry.space_group_name_H-M   'P 1'
#
loop_
_entity.id
_entity.type
_entity.pdbx_description
1 polymer ?
#
loop_
_entity_poly.entity_id
_entity_poly.type
_entity_poly.pdbx_seq_one_letter_code
_entity_poly.pdbx_strand_id
1 'polypeptide(L)'
;KFIENYKIMSTFTEEQARAYMMKLLTAMNQAGGSDLFIANDFPPSMKINGDMQPLASQKLTPEITEKLAQSIMNDTQRAEFAKEMECNFAINVPNVSRFRVNVFVQQQCVGMVIRTIAAEIPNFEKLGLPEVLKEVIMNKRGLVLVVGGTGSGKSTSLAAMIDHRNRTSKGHIITVEDP
;
A
#
# COMPACT_ATOMS: atom_id res chain seq x y z
N LYS A 1 9.17 11.49 15.53
CA LYS A 1 9.70 10.60 16.57
C LYS A 1 8.73 9.48 16.86
N PHE A 2 8.46 8.65 15.81
CA PHE A 2 7.38 7.65 15.89
C PHE A 2 7.84 6.33 16.51
N ILE A 3 9.13 5.98 16.43
CA ILE A 3 9.70 4.74 16.97
C ILE A 3 11.09 5.03 17.58
N GLU A 4 11.14 5.77 18.68
CA GLU A 4 12.42 6.23 19.28
C GLU A 4 13.20 5.17 20.07
N ASN A 5 12.62 4.02 20.41
CA ASN A 5 13.23 3.05 21.34
C ASN A 5 13.52 1.66 20.74
N TYR A 6 13.51 1.52 19.43
CA TYR A 6 13.91 0.26 18.83
C TYR A 6 15.37 0.35 18.38
N LYS A 7 16.28 -0.07 19.29
CA LYS A 7 17.67 -0.29 18.91
C LYS A 7 17.68 -1.47 17.93
N ILE A 8 17.87 -1.18 16.64
CA ILE A 8 18.02 -2.22 15.63
C ILE A 8 19.28 -3.00 16.01
N MET A 9 19.08 -4.23 16.49
CA MET A 9 20.19 -5.12 16.82
C MET A 9 20.87 -5.54 15.50
N SER A 10 22.17 -5.75 15.50
CA SER A 10 22.96 -6.17 14.34
C SER A 10 22.50 -7.50 13.74
N THR A 11 21.62 -8.23 14.43
CA THR A 11 21.03 -9.49 13.98
C THR A 11 19.58 -9.57 14.44
N PHE A 12 18.63 -9.51 13.51
CA PHE A 12 17.24 -9.86 13.76
C PHE A 12 17.03 -11.38 13.62
N THR A 13 16.24 -11.98 14.51
CA THR A 13 15.54 -13.22 14.17
C THR A 13 14.40 -12.92 13.21
N GLU A 14 13.89 -13.91 12.47
CA GLU A 14 12.76 -13.73 11.54
C GLU A 14 11.54 -13.16 12.27
N GLU A 15 11.26 -13.64 13.47
CA GLU A 15 10.16 -13.16 14.30
C GLU A 15 10.31 -11.69 14.71
N GLN A 16 11.53 -11.28 15.09
CA GLN A 16 11.83 -9.89 15.41
C GLN A 16 11.72 -8.98 14.20
N ALA A 17 12.19 -9.44 13.03
CA ALA A 17 12.04 -8.72 11.77
C ALA A 17 10.57 -8.49 11.41
N ARG A 18 9.74 -9.54 11.52
CA ARG A 18 8.31 -9.47 11.29
C ARG A 18 7.62 -8.50 12.26
N ALA A 19 7.93 -8.61 13.55
CA ALA A 19 7.37 -7.72 14.57
C ALA A 19 7.74 -6.25 14.30
N TYR A 20 8.97 -6.00 13.86
CA TYR A 20 9.42 -4.66 13.50
C TYR A 20 8.68 -4.12 12.26
N MET A 21 8.52 -4.94 11.20
CA MET A 21 7.73 -4.57 10.03
C MET A 21 6.29 -4.21 10.40
N MET A 22 5.63 -5.01 11.25
CA MET A 22 4.27 -4.72 11.70
C MET A 22 4.18 -3.38 12.43
N LYS A 23 5.18 -3.03 13.24
CA LYS A 23 5.25 -1.72 13.92
C LYS A 23 5.42 -0.56 12.93
N LEU A 24 6.30 -0.71 11.94
CA LEU A 24 6.50 0.32 10.90
C LEU A 24 5.20 0.57 10.13
N LEU A 25 4.51 -0.50 9.70
CA LEU A 25 3.24 -0.41 8.97
C LEU A 25 2.13 0.22 9.82
N THR A 26 2.06 -0.15 11.09
CA THR A 26 1.10 0.44 12.02
C THR A 26 1.36 1.93 12.23
N ALA A 27 2.62 2.31 12.45
CA ALA A 27 3.00 3.71 12.64
C ALA A 27 2.73 4.55 11.38
N MET A 28 3.06 4.02 10.18
CA MET A 28 2.75 4.68 8.92
C MET A 28 1.24 4.90 8.76
N ASN A 29 0.42 3.87 9.01
CA ASN A 29 -1.03 3.97 8.89
C ASN A 29 -1.63 4.97 9.88
N GLN A 30 -1.18 4.98 11.13
CA GLN A 30 -1.62 5.93 12.16
C GLN A 30 -1.25 7.37 11.82
N ALA A 31 -0.11 7.57 11.16
CA ALA A 31 0.34 8.89 10.72
C ALA A 31 -0.32 9.36 9.40
N GLY A 32 -1.16 8.52 8.76
CA GLY A 32 -1.76 8.83 7.46
C GLY A 32 -0.77 8.76 6.30
N GLY A 33 0.30 7.97 6.45
CA GLY A 33 1.30 7.77 5.39
C GLY A 33 0.74 6.93 4.23
N SER A 34 1.12 7.28 3.01
CA SER A 34 0.72 6.57 1.80
C SER A 34 1.64 5.42 1.45
N ASP A 35 2.94 5.62 1.62
CA ASP A 35 3.98 4.66 1.23
C ASP A 35 5.05 4.56 2.34
N LEU A 36 5.57 3.34 2.56
CA LEU A 36 6.74 3.05 3.39
C LEU A 36 7.89 2.61 2.49
N PHE A 37 9.05 3.20 2.69
CA PHE A 37 10.29 2.91 1.98
C PHE A 37 11.29 2.25 2.92
N ILE A 38 11.78 1.10 2.52
CA ILE A 38 12.83 0.32 3.18
C ILE A 38 13.97 0.18 2.18
N ALA A 39 15.10 0.79 2.48
CA ALA A 39 16.28 0.76 1.62
C ALA A 39 17.57 0.68 2.45
N ASN A 40 18.62 0.10 1.84
CA ASN A 40 19.95 0.07 2.44
C ASN A 40 20.50 1.50 2.64
N ASP A 41 21.23 1.70 3.72
CA ASP A 41 21.88 2.96 4.15
C ASP A 41 20.91 4.13 4.41
N PHE A 42 19.62 3.84 4.48
CA PHE A 42 18.57 4.79 4.83
C PHE A 42 17.76 4.33 6.04
N PRO A 43 17.25 5.26 6.86
CA PRO A 43 16.25 4.91 7.86
C PRO A 43 14.93 4.53 7.20
N PRO A 44 14.14 3.63 7.80
CA PRO A 44 12.76 3.41 7.38
C PRO A 44 12.02 4.74 7.29
N SER A 45 11.48 5.05 6.12
CA SER A 45 10.85 6.34 5.86
C SER A 45 9.48 6.17 5.24
N MET A 46 8.54 7.05 5.59
CA MET A 46 7.21 7.07 5.02
C MET A 46 6.98 8.34 4.21
N LYS A 47 6.01 8.28 3.30
CA LYS A 47 5.55 9.44 2.54
C LYS A 47 4.22 9.93 3.12
N ILE A 48 4.16 11.21 3.49
CA ILE A 48 2.94 11.89 3.96
C ILE A 48 2.74 13.15 3.14
N ASN A 49 1.60 13.32 2.50
CA ASN A 49 1.26 14.49 1.70
C ASN A 49 2.32 14.87 0.65
N GLY A 50 3.05 13.88 0.15
CA GLY A 50 4.14 14.09 -0.83
C GLY A 50 5.54 14.16 -0.22
N ASP A 51 5.68 14.42 1.08
CA ASP A 51 6.96 14.59 1.76
C ASP A 51 7.45 13.30 2.40
N MET A 52 8.78 13.09 2.35
CA MET A 52 9.44 11.95 2.99
C MET A 52 9.75 12.25 4.45
N GLN A 53 9.30 11.37 5.36
CA GLN A 53 9.55 11.49 6.79
C GLN A 53 10.13 10.19 7.35
N PRO A 54 11.24 10.23 8.10
CA PRO A 54 11.80 9.04 8.73
C PRO A 54 10.92 8.58 9.90
N LEU A 55 10.66 7.27 9.94
CA LEU A 55 9.96 6.61 11.05
C LEU A 55 10.91 6.24 12.20
N ALA A 56 12.18 6.03 11.89
CA ALA A 56 13.24 5.72 12.85
C ALA A 56 14.50 6.50 12.47
N SER A 57 15.44 6.63 13.41
CA SER A 57 16.69 7.37 13.19
C SER A 57 17.82 6.50 12.65
N GLN A 58 17.75 5.19 12.87
CA GLN A 58 18.82 4.27 12.50
C GLN A 58 18.71 3.83 11.06
N LYS A 59 19.82 3.91 10.33
CA LYS A 59 19.96 3.40 8.96
C LYS A 59 19.93 1.86 8.94
N LEU A 60 19.37 1.30 7.88
CA LEU A 60 19.30 -0.13 7.66
C LEU A 60 20.53 -0.65 6.93
N THR A 61 21.00 -1.84 7.30
CA THR A 61 22.05 -2.56 6.57
C THR A 61 21.43 -3.51 5.53
N PRO A 62 22.20 -3.99 4.53
CA PRO A 62 21.71 -4.95 3.54
C PRO A 62 21.11 -6.21 4.17
N GLU A 63 21.75 -6.72 5.23
CA GLU A 63 21.28 -7.93 5.93
C GLU A 63 19.94 -7.68 6.64
N ILE A 64 19.73 -6.47 7.14
CA ILE A 64 18.46 -6.11 7.81
C ILE A 64 17.36 -5.93 6.77
N THR A 65 17.61 -5.23 5.65
CA THR A 65 16.59 -5.05 4.61
C THR A 65 16.16 -6.37 4.02
N GLU A 66 17.08 -7.31 3.78
CA GLU A 66 16.77 -8.65 3.31
C GLU A 66 15.92 -9.43 4.32
N LYS A 67 16.30 -9.44 5.60
CA LYS A 67 15.53 -10.12 6.65
C LYS A 67 14.12 -9.53 6.81
N LEU A 68 13.98 -8.21 6.72
CA LEU A 68 12.68 -7.57 6.76
C LEU A 68 11.79 -8.02 5.59
N ALA A 69 12.34 -8.08 4.38
CA ALA A 69 11.62 -8.58 3.21
C ALA A 69 11.19 -10.03 3.38
N GLN A 70 12.12 -10.91 3.74
CA GLN A 70 11.85 -12.32 3.95
C GLN A 70 10.80 -12.58 5.04
N SER A 71 10.78 -11.77 6.10
CA SER A 71 9.86 -11.92 7.23
C SER A 71 8.38 -11.74 6.89
N ILE A 72 8.07 -11.06 5.77
CA ILE A 72 6.70 -10.80 5.33
C ILE A 72 6.30 -11.58 4.08
N MET A 73 7.22 -12.34 3.49
CA MET A 73 6.99 -13.24 2.35
C MET A 73 6.61 -14.64 2.82
N ASN A 74 5.75 -15.31 2.06
CA ASN A 74 5.56 -16.75 2.14
C ASN A 74 6.60 -17.51 1.27
N ASP A 75 6.63 -18.84 1.35
CA ASP A 75 7.64 -19.66 0.66
C ASP A 75 7.57 -19.52 -0.87
N THR A 76 6.38 -19.41 -1.44
CA THR A 76 6.19 -19.19 -2.89
C THR A 76 6.76 -17.85 -3.32
N GLN A 77 6.49 -16.78 -2.56
CA GLN A 77 7.00 -15.44 -2.84
C GLN A 77 8.51 -15.35 -2.67
N ARG A 78 9.07 -16.06 -1.68
CA ARG A 78 10.54 -16.16 -1.51
C ARG A 78 11.19 -16.86 -2.69
N ALA A 79 10.59 -17.93 -3.20
CA ALA A 79 11.09 -18.65 -4.37
C ALA A 79 11.00 -17.79 -5.64
N GLU A 80 9.91 -17.06 -5.84
CA GLU A 80 9.73 -16.11 -6.94
C GLU A 80 10.78 -15.00 -6.87
N PHE A 81 10.92 -14.37 -5.71
CA PHE A 81 11.90 -13.30 -5.50
C PHE A 81 13.34 -13.75 -5.72
N ALA A 82 13.71 -14.97 -5.29
CA ALA A 82 15.04 -15.51 -5.52
C ALA A 82 15.38 -15.71 -7.01
N LYS A 83 14.36 -15.93 -7.84
CA LYS A 83 14.50 -16.14 -9.28
C LYS A 83 14.43 -14.84 -10.08
N GLU A 84 13.41 -14.03 -9.81
CA GLU A 84 13.08 -12.84 -10.61
C GLU A 84 13.73 -11.56 -10.09
N MET A 85 14.29 -11.56 -8.85
CA MET A 85 14.85 -10.39 -8.15
C MET A 85 13.84 -9.28 -7.91
N GLU A 86 12.55 -9.58 -8.09
CA GLU A 86 11.39 -8.74 -7.82
C GLU A 86 10.21 -9.61 -7.42
N CYS A 87 9.38 -9.11 -6.50
CA CYS A 87 8.13 -9.77 -6.12
C CYS A 87 7.10 -8.75 -5.67
N ASN A 88 5.88 -8.87 -6.22
CA ASN A 88 4.74 -8.02 -5.88
C ASN A 88 3.67 -8.86 -5.19
N PHE A 89 3.23 -8.44 -4.01
CA PHE A 89 2.19 -9.14 -3.27
C PHE A 89 1.41 -8.20 -2.35
N ALA A 90 0.33 -8.70 -1.76
CA ALA A 90 -0.44 -7.97 -0.77
C ALA A 90 -0.34 -8.65 0.60
N ILE A 91 -0.26 -7.84 1.64
CA ILE A 91 -0.35 -8.30 3.03
C ILE A 91 -1.54 -7.62 3.72
N ASN A 92 -2.19 -8.36 4.62
CA ASN A 92 -3.23 -7.82 5.49
C ASN A 92 -2.70 -7.77 6.91
N VAL A 93 -2.66 -6.58 7.50
CA VAL A 93 -2.32 -6.40 8.91
C VAL A 93 -3.62 -6.19 9.68
N PRO A 94 -4.03 -7.17 10.52
CA PRO A 94 -5.30 -7.12 11.24
C PRO A 94 -5.46 -5.83 12.03
N ASN A 95 -6.64 -5.21 11.98
CA ASN A 95 -6.99 -3.97 12.65
C ASN A 95 -6.15 -2.73 12.25
N VAL A 96 -5.34 -2.83 11.19
CA VAL A 96 -4.53 -1.72 10.68
C VAL A 96 -4.96 -1.38 9.27
N SER A 97 -4.52 -2.14 8.27
CA SER A 97 -4.86 -1.94 6.86
C SER A 97 -4.38 -3.10 6.01
N ARG A 98 -4.72 -3.04 4.74
CA ARG A 98 -4.14 -3.87 3.69
C ARG A 98 -3.06 -3.08 2.96
N PHE A 99 -1.97 -3.75 2.60
CA PHE A 99 -0.82 -3.11 1.97
C PHE A 99 -0.41 -3.88 0.71
N ARG A 100 -0.05 -3.14 -0.34
CA ARG A 100 0.65 -3.68 -1.51
C ARG A 100 2.15 -3.54 -1.26
N VAL A 101 2.87 -4.63 -1.40
CA VAL A 101 4.32 -4.71 -1.21
C VAL A 101 4.97 -4.97 -2.56
N ASN A 102 5.94 -4.15 -2.90
CA ASN A 102 6.90 -4.41 -3.98
C ASN A 102 8.27 -4.59 -3.33
N VAL A 103 8.87 -5.76 -3.51
CA VAL A 103 10.25 -6.06 -3.09
C VAL A 103 11.11 -6.19 -4.33
N PHE A 104 12.28 -5.59 -4.33
CA PHE A 104 13.18 -5.57 -5.48
C PHE A 104 14.64 -5.57 -5.05
N VAL A 105 15.53 -5.92 -5.97
CA VAL A 105 16.98 -5.79 -5.79
C VAL A 105 17.48 -4.58 -6.57
N GLN A 106 18.14 -3.66 -5.87
CA GLN A 106 18.82 -2.51 -6.47
C GLN A 106 20.24 -2.42 -5.91
N GLN A 107 21.24 -2.28 -6.79
CA GLN A 107 22.65 -2.21 -6.39
C GLN A 107 23.06 -3.38 -5.46
N GLN A 108 22.61 -4.58 -5.77
CA GLN A 108 22.84 -5.81 -4.99
C GLN A 108 22.25 -5.79 -3.56
N CYS A 109 21.40 -4.83 -3.23
CA CYS A 109 20.71 -4.75 -1.95
C CYS A 109 19.21 -4.90 -2.14
N VAL A 110 18.56 -5.55 -1.19
CA VAL A 110 17.10 -5.68 -1.15
C VAL A 110 16.48 -4.36 -0.70
N GLY A 111 15.51 -3.89 -1.47
CA GLY A 111 14.68 -2.75 -1.12
C GLY A 111 13.20 -3.11 -1.19
N MET A 112 12.37 -2.31 -0.52
CA MET A 112 10.92 -2.47 -0.55
C MET A 112 10.21 -1.12 -0.61
N VAL A 113 9.12 -1.09 -1.36
CA VAL A 113 8.11 -0.03 -1.29
C VAL A 113 6.78 -0.67 -0.91
N ILE A 114 6.17 -0.18 0.16
CA ILE A 114 4.93 -0.72 0.68
C ILE A 114 3.88 0.40 0.67
N ARG A 115 2.81 0.21 -0.10
CA ARG A 115 1.72 1.17 -0.25
C ARG A 115 0.50 0.76 0.55
N THR A 116 -0.09 1.70 1.28
CA THR A 116 -1.38 1.49 1.94
C THR A 116 -2.49 1.35 0.89
N ILE A 117 -3.25 0.26 0.96
CA ILE A 117 -4.48 0.09 0.19
C ILE A 117 -5.60 0.65 1.05
N ALA A 118 -6.26 1.71 0.59
CA ALA A 118 -7.36 2.31 1.32
C ALA A 118 -8.45 1.23 1.60
N ALA A 119 -8.77 1.05 2.88
CA ALA A 119 -9.77 0.06 3.31
C ALA A 119 -11.21 0.50 2.98
N GLU A 120 -11.42 1.81 2.83
CA GLU A 120 -12.71 2.38 2.51
C GLU A 120 -12.64 3.17 1.20
N ILE A 121 -13.58 2.87 0.32
CA ILE A 121 -13.83 3.70 -0.85
C ILE A 121 -14.48 5.00 -0.33
N PRO A 122 -13.88 6.18 -0.57
CA PRO A 122 -14.50 7.44 -0.17
C PRO A 122 -15.87 7.56 -0.85
N ASN A 123 -16.89 7.93 -0.08
CA ASN A 123 -18.22 8.15 -0.62
C ASN A 123 -18.33 9.45 -1.43
N PHE A 124 -19.48 9.66 -2.11
CA PHE A 124 -19.74 10.84 -2.93
C PHE A 124 -19.53 12.14 -2.18
N GLU A 125 -20.01 12.21 -0.94
CA GLU A 125 -19.96 13.40 -0.11
C GLU A 125 -18.53 13.78 0.27
N LYS A 126 -17.71 12.79 0.67
CA LYS A 126 -16.28 13.00 1.00
C LYS A 126 -15.47 13.47 -0.21
N LEU A 127 -15.85 13.01 -1.42
CA LEU A 127 -15.17 13.36 -2.66
C LEU A 127 -15.69 14.67 -3.28
N GLY A 128 -16.81 15.22 -2.80
CA GLY A 128 -17.44 16.39 -3.40
C GLY A 128 -17.95 16.14 -4.83
N LEU A 129 -18.32 14.89 -5.15
CA LEU A 129 -18.77 14.53 -6.49
C LEU A 129 -20.19 15.06 -6.75
N PRO A 130 -20.46 15.55 -7.99
CA PRO A 130 -21.80 16.00 -8.39
C PRO A 130 -22.85 14.89 -8.26
N GLU A 131 -24.02 15.22 -7.73
CA GLU A 131 -25.14 14.27 -7.53
C GLU A 131 -25.59 13.58 -8.83
N VAL A 132 -25.47 14.26 -9.96
CA VAL A 132 -25.82 13.70 -11.29
C VAL A 132 -25.06 12.38 -11.57
N LEU A 133 -23.87 12.17 -11.01
CA LEU A 133 -23.13 10.93 -11.19
C LEU A 133 -23.82 9.73 -10.51
N LYS A 134 -24.59 9.96 -9.45
CA LYS A 134 -25.42 8.91 -8.84
C LYS A 134 -26.50 8.43 -9.81
N GLU A 135 -27.12 9.35 -10.56
CA GLU A 135 -28.11 9.01 -11.58
C GLU A 135 -27.45 8.30 -12.77
N VAL A 136 -26.33 8.83 -13.23
CA VAL A 136 -25.59 8.28 -14.38
C VAL A 136 -25.19 6.83 -14.16
N ILE A 137 -24.65 6.49 -12.97
CA ILE A 137 -24.20 5.11 -12.67
C ILE A 137 -25.38 4.12 -12.56
N MET A 138 -26.60 4.61 -12.33
CA MET A 138 -27.79 3.77 -12.22
C MET A 138 -28.41 3.42 -13.59
N ASN A 139 -27.97 4.05 -14.67
CA ASN A 139 -28.44 3.74 -16.02
C ASN A 139 -28.15 2.27 -16.38
N LYS A 140 -29.13 1.62 -17.00
CA LYS A 140 -29.03 0.20 -17.39
C LYS A 140 -28.30 -0.03 -18.71
N ARG A 141 -28.19 1.00 -19.53
CA ARG A 141 -27.62 0.93 -20.90
C ARG A 141 -26.87 2.21 -21.22
N GLY A 142 -25.86 2.10 -22.05
CA GLY A 142 -25.06 3.23 -22.50
C GLY A 142 -23.58 3.07 -22.17
N LEU A 143 -22.80 4.02 -22.61
CA LEU A 143 -21.37 4.14 -22.32
C LEU A 143 -21.14 5.46 -21.60
N VAL A 144 -20.41 5.40 -20.50
CA VAL A 144 -19.93 6.58 -19.77
C VAL A 144 -18.41 6.60 -19.80
N LEU A 145 -17.84 7.69 -20.28
CA LEU A 145 -16.38 7.88 -20.34
C LEU A 145 -15.95 8.87 -19.25
N VAL A 146 -15.02 8.43 -18.40
CA VAL A 146 -14.38 9.29 -17.40
C VAL A 146 -12.96 9.57 -17.88
N VAL A 147 -12.70 10.82 -18.25
CA VAL A 147 -11.43 11.25 -18.85
C VAL A 147 -10.71 12.28 -17.99
N GLY A 148 -9.38 12.29 -18.06
CA GLY A 148 -8.55 13.24 -17.30
C GLY A 148 -7.11 12.73 -17.17
N GLY A 149 -6.20 13.61 -16.75
CA GLY A 149 -4.79 13.28 -16.52
C GLY A 149 -4.56 12.30 -15.37
N THR A 150 -3.34 11.80 -15.23
CA THR A 150 -2.94 10.97 -14.08
C THR A 150 -3.09 11.77 -12.78
N GLY A 151 -3.62 11.13 -11.73
CA GLY A 151 -3.84 11.79 -10.43
C GLY A 151 -5.08 12.69 -10.35
N SER A 152 -5.89 12.82 -11.41
CA SER A 152 -7.12 13.65 -11.42
C SER A 152 -8.32 13.04 -10.69
N GLY A 153 -8.16 11.86 -10.07
CA GLY A 153 -9.22 11.22 -9.29
C GLY A 153 -10.17 10.31 -10.08
N LYS A 154 -9.87 9.99 -11.35
CA LYS A 154 -10.74 9.13 -12.20
C LYS A 154 -11.12 7.80 -11.53
N SER A 155 -10.12 7.02 -11.14
CA SER A 155 -10.32 5.71 -10.53
C SER A 155 -11.04 5.81 -9.18
N THR A 156 -10.75 6.85 -8.40
CA THR A 156 -11.41 7.12 -7.12
C THR A 156 -12.88 7.47 -7.32
N SER A 157 -13.20 8.30 -8.32
CA SER A 157 -14.57 8.65 -8.66
C SER A 157 -15.36 7.43 -9.19
N LEU A 158 -14.75 6.64 -10.07
CA LEU A 158 -15.36 5.40 -10.56
C LEU A 158 -15.63 4.41 -9.42
N ALA A 159 -14.67 4.23 -8.49
CA ALA A 159 -14.85 3.37 -7.33
C ALA A 159 -16.03 3.83 -6.47
N ALA A 160 -16.18 5.14 -6.21
CA ALA A 160 -17.30 5.69 -5.47
C ALA A 160 -18.65 5.49 -6.20
N MET A 161 -18.67 5.65 -7.52
CA MET A 161 -19.86 5.39 -8.36
C MET A 161 -20.27 3.92 -8.29
N ILE A 162 -19.32 3.00 -8.43
CA ILE A 162 -19.55 1.55 -8.35
C ILE A 162 -20.04 1.15 -6.96
N ASP A 163 -19.42 1.69 -5.91
CA ASP A 163 -19.86 1.44 -4.52
C ASP A 163 -21.30 1.93 -4.29
N HIS A 164 -21.65 3.13 -4.79
CA HIS A 164 -23.02 3.64 -4.71
C HIS A 164 -24.00 2.68 -5.41
N ARG A 165 -23.71 2.23 -6.63
CA ARG A 165 -24.56 1.28 -7.34
C ARG A 165 -24.66 -0.06 -6.60
N ASN A 166 -23.56 -0.56 -6.05
CA ASN A 166 -23.52 -1.81 -5.30
C ASN A 166 -24.39 -1.78 -4.03
N ARG A 167 -24.45 -0.64 -3.37
CA ARG A 167 -25.29 -0.44 -2.16
C ARG A 167 -26.76 -0.20 -2.48
N THR A 168 -27.06 0.40 -3.64
CA THR A 168 -28.42 0.86 -3.96
C THR A 168 -29.17 -0.04 -4.92
N SER A 169 -28.48 -0.93 -5.64
CA SER A 169 -29.13 -1.83 -6.60
C SER A 169 -28.71 -3.28 -6.41
N LYS A 170 -29.61 -4.19 -6.74
CA LYS A 170 -29.32 -5.63 -6.83
C LYS A 170 -28.94 -5.94 -8.28
N GLY A 171 -27.75 -6.45 -8.49
CA GLY A 171 -27.26 -6.82 -9.82
C GLY A 171 -25.82 -7.29 -9.79
N HIS A 172 -25.37 -7.83 -10.91
CA HIS A 172 -23.98 -8.26 -11.08
C HIS A 172 -23.17 -7.07 -11.61
N ILE A 173 -22.06 -6.75 -10.95
CA ILE A 173 -21.10 -5.71 -11.35
C ILE A 173 -19.79 -6.42 -11.68
N ILE A 174 -19.23 -6.14 -12.85
CA ILE A 174 -17.93 -6.67 -13.28
C ILE A 174 -17.02 -5.48 -13.53
N THR A 175 -15.83 -5.50 -12.94
CA THR A 175 -14.75 -4.56 -13.23
C THR A 175 -13.62 -5.28 -13.96
N VAL A 176 -13.00 -4.58 -14.93
CA VAL A 176 -11.80 -5.03 -15.61
C VAL A 176 -10.78 -3.92 -15.44
N GLU A 177 -9.70 -4.21 -14.74
CA GLU A 177 -8.71 -3.22 -14.32
C GLU A 177 -7.30 -3.71 -14.70
N ASP A 178 -6.41 -2.79 -15.03
CA ASP A 178 -4.98 -3.08 -15.15
C ASP A 178 -4.41 -3.36 -13.74
N PRO A 179 -3.55 -4.39 -13.59
CA PRO A 179 -2.98 -4.78 -12.31
C PRO A 179 -2.04 -3.72 -11.70
#